data_4a0e992f35b426127819bf2d96c8c876
#
_entry.id   4a0e992f35b426127819bf2d96c8c876
#
_cell.length_a   1.000
_cell.length_b   1.000
_cell.length_c   1.000
_cell.angle_alpha   90.00
_cell.angle_beta   90.00
_cell.angle_gamma   90.00
#
_symmetry.space_group_name_H-M   'P 1'
#
loop_
_entity.id
_entity.type
_entity.pdbx_description
1 polymer ?
#
loop_
_entity_poly.entity_id
_entity_poly.type
_entity_poly.pdbx_seq_one_letter_code
_entity_poly.pdbx_strand_id
1 'polypeptide(L)'
;NESQLTSQLIQQIIDGKFIALISDAGTPLINDPGYKLVTAAYYNRIKVIPIPGPSAVITALSASGLPTNRFIFEGYLSAKKEARKKFLQQLISESRTLVFFEAPHRILETIQDMQDVFGSERRVTIARELTKKYEQIVLDTLSAVNKKLINEEIKIKGEFVVIVEGAQETSVSDVEVLRVNQILSEKLSPKVAAGLTSKITGKKKNEVYQMALKASKK
;
A
#
# COMPACT_ATOMS: atom_id res chain seq x y z
N ASN A 1 -7.62 -11.16 27.22
CA ASN A 1 -9.05 -11.07 27.39
C ASN A 1 -9.58 -9.63 27.24
N GLU A 2 -9.32 -9.09 26.04
CA GLU A 2 -9.61 -7.68 25.70
C GLU A 2 -11.08 -7.28 25.93
N SER A 3 -12.03 -8.19 25.68
CA SER A 3 -13.47 -7.89 25.84
C SER A 3 -13.89 -7.70 27.30
N GLN A 4 -13.34 -8.48 28.24
CA GLN A 4 -13.62 -8.30 29.67
C GLN A 4 -13.01 -7.01 30.19
N LEU A 5 -11.77 -6.72 29.80
CA LEU A 5 -11.09 -5.48 30.16
C LEU A 5 -11.84 -4.26 29.61
N THR A 6 -12.30 -4.31 28.37
CA THR A 6 -13.10 -3.24 27.74
C THR A 6 -14.32 -2.90 28.59
N SER A 7 -15.12 -3.92 28.99
CA SER A 7 -16.33 -3.67 29.81
C SER A 7 -16.00 -3.01 31.15
N GLN A 8 -14.93 -3.45 31.81
CA GLN A 8 -14.48 -2.86 33.07
C GLN A 8 -14.04 -1.40 32.91
N LEU A 9 -13.29 -1.09 31.85
CA LEU A 9 -12.83 0.26 31.57
C LEU A 9 -13.99 1.20 31.24
N ILE A 10 -14.97 0.75 30.45
CA ILE A 10 -16.18 1.53 30.17
C ILE A 10 -16.94 1.86 31.45
N GLN A 11 -17.12 0.87 32.35
CA GLN A 11 -17.81 1.13 33.60
C GLN A 11 -17.06 2.17 34.46
N GLN A 12 -15.73 2.08 34.55
CA GLN A 12 -14.92 3.08 35.28
C GLN A 12 -15.07 4.49 34.70
N ILE A 13 -15.19 4.64 33.38
CA ILE A 13 -15.42 5.95 32.75
C ILE A 13 -16.82 6.47 33.08
N ILE A 14 -17.85 5.59 33.05
CA ILE A 14 -19.22 5.95 33.46
C ILE A 14 -19.26 6.41 34.91
N ASP A 15 -18.45 5.77 35.79
CA ASP A 15 -18.29 6.13 37.19
C ASP A 15 -17.45 7.42 37.39
N GLY A 16 -17.12 8.15 36.32
CA GLY A 16 -16.46 9.45 36.33
C GLY A 16 -14.92 9.42 36.25
N LYS A 17 -14.31 8.28 35.96
CA LYS A 17 -12.84 8.22 35.75
C LYS A 17 -12.44 8.68 34.37
N PHE A 18 -11.26 9.31 34.29
CA PHE A 18 -10.57 9.58 33.01
C PHE A 18 -9.59 8.45 32.72
N ILE A 19 -9.62 7.92 31.49
CA ILE A 19 -8.71 6.85 31.03
C ILE A 19 -7.90 7.37 29.86
N ALA A 20 -6.57 7.18 29.90
CA ALA A 20 -5.67 7.41 28.80
C ALA A 20 -5.26 6.05 28.20
N LEU A 21 -5.42 5.92 26.89
CA LEU A 21 -4.91 4.79 26.13
C LEU A 21 -3.57 5.19 25.50
N ILE A 22 -2.52 4.47 25.85
CA ILE A 22 -1.17 4.70 25.34
C ILE A 22 -0.63 3.41 24.71
N SER A 23 0.33 3.57 23.80
CA SER A 23 1.06 2.49 23.13
C SER A 23 2.53 2.54 23.52
N ASP A 24 3.21 1.41 23.49
CA ASP A 24 4.66 1.35 23.70
C ASP A 24 5.43 2.05 22.57
N ALA A 25 4.88 2.07 21.35
CA ALA A 25 5.46 2.76 20.20
C ALA A 25 4.37 3.19 19.22
N GLY A 26 4.45 4.45 18.76
CA GLY A 26 3.55 5.00 17.76
C GLY A 26 2.16 5.36 18.27
N THR A 27 1.18 5.34 17.39
CA THR A 27 -0.21 5.70 17.67
C THR A 27 -1.01 4.46 18.04
N PRO A 28 -1.70 4.44 19.19
CA PRO A 28 -2.60 3.34 19.57
C PRO A 28 -3.59 2.98 18.45
N LEU A 29 -4.08 1.78 18.41
CA LEU A 29 -5.01 1.21 17.44
C LEU A 29 -4.41 0.90 16.04
N ILE A 30 -3.31 1.52 15.65
CA ILE A 30 -2.72 1.29 14.33
C ILE A 30 -1.79 0.07 14.40
N ASN A 31 -2.31 -1.09 14.07
CA ASN A 31 -1.73 -2.41 14.34
C ASN A 31 -1.43 -2.66 15.84
N ASP A 32 -2.24 -2.06 16.70
CA ASP A 32 -2.09 -2.06 18.14
C ASP A 32 -3.47 -2.26 18.79
N PRO A 33 -3.57 -2.82 20.01
CA PRO A 33 -4.84 -2.96 20.72
C PRO A 33 -5.55 -1.63 20.96
N GLY A 34 -6.89 -1.69 21.17
CA GLY A 34 -7.69 -0.55 21.61
C GLY A 34 -8.93 -0.26 20.77
N TYR A 35 -9.03 -0.83 19.57
CA TYR A 35 -10.20 -0.62 18.70
C TYR A 35 -11.53 -0.93 19.40
N LYS A 36 -11.60 -2.05 20.15
CA LYS A 36 -12.81 -2.44 20.89
C LYS A 36 -13.19 -1.44 21.98
N LEU A 37 -12.18 -0.91 22.69
CA LEU A 37 -12.42 0.10 23.74
C LEU A 37 -12.98 1.39 23.13
N VAL A 38 -12.37 1.90 22.06
CA VAL A 38 -12.85 3.11 21.38
C VAL A 38 -14.26 2.89 20.82
N THR A 39 -14.51 1.75 20.19
CA THR A 39 -15.84 1.40 19.68
C THR A 39 -16.88 1.34 20.81
N ALA A 40 -16.56 0.70 21.92
CA ALA A 40 -17.44 0.63 23.10
C ALA A 40 -17.68 2.02 23.72
N ALA A 41 -16.69 2.90 23.74
CA ALA A 41 -16.84 4.27 24.19
C ALA A 41 -17.89 5.03 23.36
N TYR A 42 -17.84 4.93 22.03
CA TYR A 42 -18.88 5.54 21.15
C TYR A 42 -20.27 4.97 21.40
N TYR A 43 -20.43 3.66 21.56
CA TYR A 43 -21.73 3.05 21.88
C TYR A 43 -22.31 3.55 23.22
N ASN A 44 -21.44 3.87 24.18
CA ASN A 44 -21.86 4.41 25.48
C ASN A 44 -21.87 5.95 25.51
N ARG A 45 -21.77 6.64 24.36
CA ARG A 45 -21.75 8.09 24.23
C ARG A 45 -20.64 8.77 25.04
N ILE A 46 -19.56 8.06 25.28
CA ILE A 46 -18.37 8.57 25.96
C ILE A 46 -17.54 9.37 24.94
N LYS A 47 -17.08 10.54 25.34
CA LYS A 47 -16.24 11.40 24.50
C LYS A 47 -14.84 10.77 24.37
N VAL A 48 -14.42 10.52 23.12
CA VAL A 48 -13.07 10.11 22.77
C VAL A 48 -12.29 11.35 22.30
N ILE A 49 -11.12 11.59 22.89
CA ILE A 49 -10.25 12.74 22.58
C ILE A 49 -8.96 12.20 21.95
N PRO A 50 -8.74 12.38 20.63
CA PRO A 50 -7.49 12.01 20.01
C PRO A 50 -6.38 13.00 20.37
N ILE A 51 -5.21 12.48 20.71
CA ILE A 51 -4.01 13.28 20.94
C ILE A 51 -3.06 13.01 19.78
N PRO A 52 -2.67 14.03 18.99
CA PRO A 52 -1.68 13.86 17.92
C PRO A 52 -0.35 13.35 18.48
N GLY A 53 0.22 12.37 17.80
CA GLY A 53 1.45 11.73 18.25
C GLY A 53 2.23 11.10 17.10
N PRO A 54 3.33 10.40 17.41
CA PRO A 54 4.19 9.77 16.41
C PRO A 54 3.45 8.65 15.66
N SER A 55 3.76 8.51 14.38
CA SER A 55 3.25 7.44 13.53
C SER A 55 4.37 6.95 12.62
N ALA A 56 4.77 5.69 12.75
CA ALA A 56 5.80 5.10 11.90
C ALA A 56 5.40 5.14 10.41
N VAL A 57 4.12 4.97 10.09
CA VAL A 57 3.59 5.05 8.71
C VAL A 57 3.83 6.43 8.12
N ILE A 58 3.41 7.49 8.82
CA ILE A 58 3.54 8.88 8.32
C ILE A 58 5.00 9.31 8.31
N THR A 59 5.78 8.96 9.33
CA THR A 59 7.21 9.26 9.39
C THR A 59 7.95 8.60 8.22
N ALA A 60 7.69 7.32 7.95
CA ALA A 60 8.28 6.60 6.82
C ALA A 60 7.89 7.22 5.47
N LEU A 61 6.61 7.52 5.26
CA LEU A 61 6.12 8.16 4.05
C LEU A 61 6.79 9.51 3.80
N SER A 62 6.94 10.35 4.83
CA SER A 62 7.54 11.68 4.71
C SER A 62 9.00 11.66 4.23
N ALA A 63 9.70 10.55 4.45
CA ALA A 63 11.10 10.36 4.08
C ALA A 63 11.29 9.36 2.91
N SER A 64 10.20 8.82 2.36
CA SER A 64 10.25 7.71 1.40
C SER A 64 10.77 8.09 0.01
N GLY A 65 10.55 9.33 -0.42
CA GLY A 65 10.81 9.74 -1.81
C GLY A 65 9.84 9.13 -2.83
N LEU A 66 8.74 8.51 -2.39
CA LEU A 66 7.65 7.97 -3.21
C LEU A 66 6.41 8.87 -3.13
N PRO A 67 5.44 8.78 -4.08
CA PRO A 67 4.21 9.58 -4.04
C PRO A 67 3.43 9.36 -2.74
N THR A 68 3.09 10.44 -2.03
CA THR A 68 2.42 10.38 -0.71
C THR A 68 1.00 10.90 -0.70
N ASN A 69 0.53 11.47 -1.81
CA ASN A 69 -0.81 12.06 -1.94
C ASN A 69 -1.96 11.05 -1.77
N ARG A 70 -1.69 9.78 -2.10
CA ARG A 70 -2.62 8.65 -1.91
C ARG A 70 -1.82 7.41 -1.56
N PHE A 71 -2.13 6.80 -0.43
CA PHE A 71 -1.46 5.56 0.02
C PHE A 71 -2.45 4.61 0.69
N ILE A 72 -2.03 3.35 0.81
CA ILE A 72 -2.75 2.32 1.55
C ILE A 72 -1.80 1.75 2.59
N PHE A 73 -2.25 1.66 3.83
CA PHE A 73 -1.55 0.95 4.88
C PHE A 73 -2.17 -0.45 5.07
N GLU A 74 -1.37 -1.48 4.86
CA GLU A 74 -1.79 -2.88 4.87
C GLU A 74 -1.34 -3.64 6.14
N GLY A 75 -0.58 -2.97 7.03
CA GLY A 75 -0.03 -3.60 8.23
C GLY A 75 0.99 -4.70 7.93
N TYR A 76 0.97 -5.78 8.71
CA TYR A 76 1.87 -6.93 8.51
C TYR A 76 1.30 -7.93 7.51
N LEU A 77 2.13 -8.37 6.59
CA LEU A 77 1.79 -9.45 5.67
C LEU A 77 1.76 -10.82 6.39
N SER A 78 1.08 -11.79 5.77
CA SER A 78 1.02 -13.15 6.29
C SER A 78 2.43 -13.77 6.39
N ALA A 79 2.70 -14.47 7.48
CA ALA A 79 3.93 -15.26 7.63
C ALA A 79 3.98 -16.45 6.65
N LYS A 80 2.82 -16.97 6.22
CA LYS A 80 2.74 -18.06 5.25
C LYS A 80 2.99 -17.53 3.84
N LYS A 81 4.02 -18.02 3.17
CA LYS A 81 4.46 -17.58 1.84
C LYS A 81 3.33 -17.54 0.80
N GLU A 82 2.56 -18.62 0.69
CA GLU A 82 1.47 -18.70 -0.30
C GLU A 82 0.37 -17.67 -0.05
N ALA A 83 -0.02 -17.48 1.21
CA ALA A 83 -1.01 -16.46 1.58
C ALA A 83 -0.47 -15.06 1.32
N ARG A 84 0.82 -14.79 1.62
CA ARG A 84 1.51 -13.53 1.36
C ARG A 84 1.52 -13.23 -0.15
N LYS A 85 1.98 -14.18 -0.98
CA LYS A 85 1.99 -14.01 -2.44
C LYS A 85 0.61 -13.79 -3.03
N LYS A 86 -0.38 -14.56 -2.58
CA LYS A 86 -1.78 -14.41 -3.02
C LYS A 86 -2.32 -13.01 -2.69
N PHE A 87 -2.01 -12.49 -1.52
CA PHE A 87 -2.41 -11.14 -1.12
C PHE A 87 -1.69 -10.08 -1.96
N LEU A 88 -0.38 -10.18 -2.14
CA LEU A 88 0.39 -9.27 -2.99
C LEU A 88 -0.13 -9.25 -4.44
N GLN A 89 -0.55 -10.39 -4.98
CA GLN A 89 -1.15 -10.47 -6.32
C GLN A 89 -2.42 -9.61 -6.47
N GLN A 90 -3.21 -9.44 -5.40
CA GLN A 90 -4.38 -8.56 -5.43
C GLN A 90 -3.99 -7.08 -5.53
N LEU A 91 -2.77 -6.74 -5.12
CA LEU A 91 -2.24 -5.38 -5.10
C LEU A 91 -1.36 -5.05 -6.33
N ILE A 92 -1.20 -5.97 -7.29
CA ILE A 92 -0.27 -5.80 -8.42
C ILE A 92 -0.61 -4.57 -9.27
N SER A 93 -1.90 -4.26 -9.42
CA SER A 93 -2.40 -3.11 -10.19
C SER A 93 -2.76 -1.89 -9.33
N GLU A 94 -2.50 -1.94 -8.02
CA GLU A 94 -2.80 -0.83 -7.13
C GLU A 94 -1.91 0.37 -7.45
N SER A 95 -2.52 1.50 -7.81
CA SER A 95 -1.82 2.71 -8.24
C SER A 95 -1.37 3.62 -7.08
N ARG A 96 -1.94 3.41 -5.88
CA ARG A 96 -1.56 4.15 -4.67
C ARG A 96 -0.28 3.56 -4.08
N THR A 97 0.48 4.37 -3.39
CA THR A 97 1.64 3.89 -2.61
C THR A 97 1.19 2.93 -1.52
N LEU A 98 1.86 1.78 -1.43
CA LEU A 98 1.57 0.73 -0.46
C LEU A 98 2.53 0.83 0.72
N VAL A 99 2.02 0.70 1.93
CA VAL A 99 2.82 0.74 3.16
C VAL A 99 2.56 -0.51 3.98
N PHE A 100 3.64 -1.18 4.38
CA PHE A 100 3.62 -2.41 5.18
C PHE A 100 4.53 -2.26 6.39
N PHE A 101 4.17 -2.90 7.48
CA PHE A 101 5.10 -3.23 8.55
C PHE A 101 5.72 -4.59 8.29
N GLU A 102 6.99 -4.77 8.67
CA GLU A 102 7.61 -6.07 8.56
C GLU A 102 8.60 -6.36 9.69
N ALA A 103 8.65 -7.63 10.09
CA ALA A 103 9.56 -8.11 11.12
C ALA A 103 10.93 -8.45 10.53
N PRO A 104 12.03 -8.25 11.28
CA PRO A 104 13.37 -8.47 10.76
C PRO A 104 13.59 -9.89 10.22
N HIS A 105 13.08 -10.90 10.90
CA HIS A 105 13.25 -12.30 10.50
C HIS A 105 12.51 -12.69 9.22
N ARG A 106 11.66 -11.81 8.66
CA ARG A 106 10.87 -12.07 7.44
C ARG A 106 11.17 -11.11 6.30
N ILE A 107 11.86 -9.98 6.57
CA ILE A 107 12.04 -8.90 5.59
C ILE A 107 12.63 -9.40 4.27
N LEU A 108 13.64 -10.28 4.30
CA LEU A 108 14.29 -10.80 3.10
C LEU A 108 13.32 -11.61 2.24
N GLU A 109 12.56 -12.52 2.85
CA GLU A 109 11.56 -13.33 2.13
C GLU A 109 10.43 -12.45 1.59
N THR A 110 10.01 -11.46 2.36
CA THR A 110 8.94 -10.53 1.95
C THR A 110 9.36 -9.69 0.75
N ILE A 111 10.59 -9.15 0.74
CA ILE A 111 11.11 -8.39 -0.41
C ILE A 111 11.27 -9.31 -1.64
N GLN A 112 11.70 -10.55 -1.46
CA GLN A 112 11.77 -11.52 -2.56
C GLN A 112 10.37 -11.80 -3.13
N ASP A 113 9.37 -12.03 -2.29
CA ASP A 113 8.00 -12.27 -2.75
C ASP A 113 7.37 -11.03 -3.42
N MET A 114 7.68 -9.82 -2.92
CA MET A 114 7.29 -8.57 -3.58
C MET A 114 7.97 -8.42 -4.95
N GLN A 115 9.25 -8.75 -5.07
CA GLN A 115 9.97 -8.74 -6.34
C GLN A 115 9.36 -9.72 -7.35
N ASP A 116 9.01 -10.93 -6.91
CA ASP A 116 8.39 -11.96 -7.75
C ASP A 116 7.01 -11.50 -8.27
N VAL A 117 6.25 -10.76 -7.47
CA VAL A 117 4.88 -10.37 -7.82
C VAL A 117 4.82 -9.00 -8.51
N PHE A 118 5.50 -8.00 -8.00
CA PHE A 118 5.42 -6.62 -8.51
C PHE A 118 6.45 -6.32 -9.61
N GLY A 119 7.44 -7.22 -9.78
CA GLY A 119 8.54 -7.04 -10.73
C GLY A 119 9.78 -6.39 -10.11
N SER A 120 10.94 -6.70 -10.69
CA SER A 120 12.25 -6.30 -10.19
C SER A 120 12.47 -4.78 -10.13
N GLU A 121 11.88 -4.04 -11.06
CA GLU A 121 12.08 -2.59 -11.23
C GLU A 121 11.11 -1.73 -10.41
N ARG A 122 10.13 -2.33 -9.72
CA ARG A 122 9.22 -1.59 -8.85
C ARG A 122 10.01 -0.92 -7.74
N ARG A 123 9.83 0.38 -7.57
CA ARG A 123 10.53 1.15 -6.55
C ARG A 123 9.98 0.82 -5.16
N VAL A 124 10.89 0.74 -4.22
CA VAL A 124 10.58 0.46 -2.81
C VAL A 124 11.47 1.29 -1.91
N THR A 125 10.93 1.76 -0.81
CA THR A 125 11.69 2.35 0.28
C THR A 125 11.64 1.44 1.49
N ILE A 126 12.80 1.10 2.01
CA ILE A 126 12.95 0.46 3.31
C ILE A 126 13.28 1.53 4.33
N ALA A 127 12.41 1.71 5.31
CA ALA A 127 12.67 2.54 6.48
C ALA A 127 12.83 1.61 7.70
N ARG A 128 14.02 1.62 8.28
CA ARG A 128 14.42 0.75 9.37
C ARG A 128 14.74 1.57 10.60
N GLU A 129 14.29 1.13 11.79
CA GLU A 129 14.62 1.75 13.09
C GLU A 129 14.38 3.27 13.11
N LEU A 130 13.26 3.71 12.49
CA LEU A 130 12.89 5.13 12.42
C LEU A 130 12.95 5.80 13.79
N THR A 131 13.55 7.00 13.83
CA THR A 131 13.74 7.84 15.03
C THR A 131 14.66 7.24 16.10
N LYS A 132 15.33 6.11 15.81
CA LYS A 132 16.25 5.44 16.72
C LYS A 132 17.72 5.62 16.28
N LYS A 133 18.65 5.21 17.13
CA LYS A 133 20.11 5.35 16.89
C LYS A 133 20.57 4.71 15.56
N TYR A 134 19.91 3.66 15.11
CA TYR A 134 20.30 2.90 13.91
C TYR A 134 19.32 3.10 12.78
N GLU A 135 18.73 4.28 12.68
CA GLU A 135 17.85 4.65 11.58
C GLU A 135 18.55 4.47 10.23
N GLN A 136 17.86 3.84 9.29
CA GLN A 136 18.30 3.69 7.93
C GLN A 136 17.12 3.79 6.98
N ILE A 137 17.21 4.66 5.97
CA ILE A 137 16.20 4.82 4.94
C ILE A 137 16.87 4.63 3.58
N VAL A 138 16.35 3.69 2.79
CA VAL A 138 16.91 3.32 1.49
C VAL A 138 15.79 3.25 0.47
N LEU A 139 15.86 4.09 -0.55
CA LEU A 139 14.99 4.06 -1.73
C LEU A 139 15.76 3.45 -2.89
N ASP A 140 15.22 2.38 -3.48
CA ASP A 140 15.79 1.73 -4.67
C ASP A 140 14.72 0.87 -5.36
N THR A 141 15.09 0.06 -6.36
CA THR A 141 14.24 -0.99 -6.92
C THR A 141 14.17 -2.20 -5.99
N LEU A 142 13.12 -3.03 -6.12
CA LEU A 142 12.99 -4.27 -5.34
C LEU A 142 14.20 -5.19 -5.54
N SER A 143 14.71 -5.29 -6.77
CA SER A 143 15.92 -6.07 -7.07
C SER A 143 17.16 -5.54 -6.34
N ALA A 144 17.37 -4.22 -6.34
CA ALA A 144 18.53 -3.61 -5.69
C ALA A 144 18.43 -3.72 -4.15
N VAL A 145 17.25 -3.48 -3.59
CA VAL A 145 17.01 -3.64 -2.13
C VAL A 145 17.21 -5.08 -1.70
N ASN A 146 16.75 -6.05 -2.47
CA ASN A 146 16.97 -7.48 -2.19
C ASN A 146 18.46 -7.80 -2.10
N LYS A 147 19.26 -7.33 -3.07
CA LYS A 147 20.72 -7.48 -3.05
C LYS A 147 21.36 -6.82 -1.84
N LYS A 148 20.93 -5.60 -1.48
CA LYS A 148 21.45 -4.89 -0.29
C LYS A 148 21.13 -5.61 1.02
N LEU A 149 19.97 -6.27 1.12
CA LEU A 149 19.63 -7.12 2.27
C LEU A 149 20.52 -8.38 2.34
N ILE A 150 20.74 -9.05 1.20
CA ILE A 150 21.61 -10.24 1.12
C ILE A 150 23.07 -9.88 1.47
N ASN A 151 23.57 -8.74 0.99
CA ASN A 151 24.92 -8.26 1.23
C ASN A 151 25.10 -7.60 2.60
N GLU A 152 24.06 -7.60 3.45
CA GLU A 152 24.04 -6.95 4.76
C GLU A 152 24.31 -5.43 4.75
N GLU A 153 24.17 -4.75 3.61
CA GLU A 153 24.20 -3.28 3.53
C GLU A 153 22.98 -2.67 4.25
N ILE A 154 21.86 -3.38 4.24
CA ILE A 154 20.70 -3.13 5.11
C ILE A 154 20.70 -4.20 6.19
N LYS A 155 20.98 -3.81 7.44
CA LYS A 155 21.05 -4.77 8.55
C LYS A 155 19.67 -5.33 8.90
N ILE A 156 19.56 -6.66 8.94
CA ILE A 156 18.31 -7.39 9.25
C ILE A 156 18.10 -7.43 10.77
N LYS A 157 17.89 -6.25 11.37
CA LYS A 157 17.61 -6.08 12.81
C LYS A 157 16.71 -4.88 13.04
N GLY A 158 15.87 -4.95 14.07
CA GLY A 158 14.97 -3.88 14.45
C GLY A 158 13.64 -3.90 13.68
N GLU A 159 12.96 -2.78 13.60
CA GLU A 159 11.64 -2.64 13.00
C GLU A 159 11.72 -2.07 11.59
N PHE A 160 10.87 -2.56 10.70
CA PHE A 160 10.85 -2.16 9.30
C PHE A 160 9.49 -1.60 8.90
N VAL A 161 9.53 -0.49 8.15
CA VAL A 161 8.42 -0.05 7.32
C VAL A 161 8.86 -0.19 5.86
N VAL A 162 8.06 -0.91 5.08
CA VAL A 162 8.29 -1.13 3.66
C VAL A 162 7.27 -0.29 2.89
N ILE A 163 7.74 0.58 2.02
CA ILE A 163 6.89 1.45 1.22
C ILE A 163 7.14 1.12 -0.24
N VAL A 164 6.10 0.63 -0.93
CA VAL A 164 6.20 0.24 -2.34
C VAL A 164 5.47 1.26 -3.20
N GLU A 165 6.11 1.71 -4.26
CA GLU A 165 5.48 2.59 -5.24
C GLU A 165 4.25 1.92 -5.85
N GLY A 166 3.17 2.67 -6.04
CA GLY A 166 1.98 2.19 -6.72
C GLY A 166 2.28 1.72 -8.16
N ALA A 167 1.40 0.90 -8.72
CA ALA A 167 1.48 0.55 -10.11
C ALA A 167 1.44 1.82 -10.97
N GLN A 168 2.38 1.97 -11.86
CA GLN A 168 2.24 2.97 -12.90
C GLN A 168 1.07 2.55 -13.79
N GLU A 169 0.21 3.49 -14.13
CA GLU A 169 -0.75 3.23 -15.20
C GLU A 169 0.09 2.87 -16.44
N THR A 170 0.15 1.60 -16.75
CA THR A 170 0.66 1.16 -18.04
C THR A 170 -0.34 1.70 -19.05
N SER A 171 -0.08 2.86 -19.60
CA SER A 171 -0.80 3.32 -20.77
C SER A 171 -0.58 2.25 -21.83
N VAL A 172 -1.66 1.54 -22.18
CA VAL A 172 -1.63 0.55 -23.25
C VAL A 172 -0.97 1.24 -24.45
N SER A 173 0.06 0.62 -25.02
CA SER A 173 0.82 1.24 -26.11
C SER A 173 -0.11 1.63 -27.26
N ASP A 174 0.20 2.72 -27.95
CA ASP A 174 -0.60 3.18 -29.07
C ASP A 174 -0.79 2.09 -30.14
N VAL A 175 0.21 1.22 -30.29
CA VAL A 175 0.15 0.05 -31.17
C VAL A 175 -0.92 -0.92 -30.74
N GLU A 176 -0.98 -1.25 -29.47
CA GLU A 176 -1.98 -2.18 -28.93
C GLU A 176 -3.39 -1.56 -28.92
N VAL A 177 -3.50 -0.25 -28.64
CA VAL A 177 -4.78 0.49 -28.76
C VAL A 177 -5.31 0.40 -30.18
N LEU A 178 -4.45 0.62 -31.17
CA LEU A 178 -4.83 0.53 -32.59
C LEU A 178 -5.17 -0.91 -32.99
N ARG A 179 -4.42 -1.91 -32.51
CA ARG A 179 -4.71 -3.33 -32.76
C ARG A 179 -6.10 -3.72 -32.26
N VAL A 180 -6.41 -3.38 -30.99
CA VAL A 180 -7.73 -3.66 -30.38
C VAL A 180 -8.82 -2.94 -31.16
N ASN A 181 -8.61 -1.66 -31.49
CA ASN A 181 -9.60 -0.88 -32.26
C ASN A 181 -9.84 -1.45 -33.65
N GLN A 182 -8.81 -1.91 -34.35
CA GLN A 182 -8.92 -2.51 -35.68
C GLN A 182 -9.76 -3.79 -35.63
N ILE A 183 -9.49 -4.72 -34.71
CA ILE A 183 -10.26 -5.95 -34.51
C ILE A 183 -11.74 -5.63 -34.28
N LEU A 184 -12.04 -4.67 -33.42
CA LEU A 184 -13.42 -4.27 -33.12
C LEU A 184 -14.11 -3.60 -34.34
N SER A 185 -13.35 -2.86 -35.16
CA SER A 185 -13.87 -2.17 -36.34
C SER A 185 -14.23 -3.10 -37.49
N GLU A 186 -13.79 -4.38 -37.48
CA GLU A 186 -14.20 -5.38 -38.45
C GLU A 186 -15.71 -5.69 -38.42
N LYS A 187 -16.33 -5.54 -37.25
CA LYS A 187 -17.73 -5.89 -37.00
C LYS A 187 -18.58 -4.73 -36.47
N LEU A 188 -17.96 -3.62 -36.09
CA LEU A 188 -18.63 -2.51 -35.39
C LEU A 188 -18.37 -1.18 -36.09
N SER A 189 -19.30 -0.24 -35.95
CA SER A 189 -19.07 1.11 -36.43
C SER A 189 -17.87 1.78 -35.72
N PRO A 190 -17.13 2.69 -36.39
CA PRO A 190 -15.93 3.34 -35.81
C PRO A 190 -16.18 3.99 -34.46
N LYS A 191 -17.35 4.59 -34.27
CA LYS A 191 -17.74 5.23 -32.98
C LYS A 191 -17.93 4.23 -31.86
N VAL A 192 -18.47 3.04 -32.19
CA VAL A 192 -18.71 1.96 -31.21
C VAL A 192 -17.39 1.26 -30.90
N ALA A 193 -16.60 0.94 -31.92
CA ALA A 193 -15.27 0.35 -31.78
C ALA A 193 -14.37 1.22 -30.92
N ALA A 194 -14.27 2.53 -31.19
CA ALA A 194 -13.48 3.45 -30.35
C ALA A 194 -13.99 3.52 -28.87
N GLY A 195 -15.32 3.43 -28.68
CA GLY A 195 -15.90 3.40 -27.34
C GLY A 195 -15.55 2.13 -26.55
N LEU A 196 -15.56 0.97 -27.20
CA LEU A 196 -15.19 -0.30 -26.58
C LEU A 196 -13.66 -0.38 -26.38
N THR A 197 -12.87 0.04 -27.35
CA THR A 197 -11.40 0.14 -27.20
C THR A 197 -11.04 1.01 -26.00
N SER A 198 -11.69 2.16 -25.83
CA SER A 198 -11.50 3.03 -24.69
C SER A 198 -11.74 2.32 -23.35
N LYS A 199 -12.83 1.54 -23.26
CA LYS A 199 -13.15 0.74 -22.06
C LYS A 199 -12.14 -0.39 -21.79
N ILE A 200 -11.63 -1.03 -22.83
CA ILE A 200 -10.67 -2.13 -22.74
C ILE A 200 -9.27 -1.61 -22.39
N THR A 201 -8.85 -0.49 -23.00
CA THR A 201 -7.47 0.01 -22.92
C THR A 201 -7.26 1.11 -21.88
N GLY A 202 -8.34 1.66 -21.32
CA GLY A 202 -8.30 2.82 -20.42
C GLY A 202 -8.02 4.16 -21.10
N LYS A 203 -7.69 4.16 -22.42
CA LYS A 203 -7.39 5.38 -23.18
C LYS A 203 -8.68 6.17 -23.46
N LYS A 204 -8.60 7.50 -23.45
CA LYS A 204 -9.78 8.33 -23.69
C LYS A 204 -10.38 8.07 -25.08
N LYS A 205 -11.70 7.93 -25.16
CA LYS A 205 -12.44 7.61 -26.40
C LYS A 205 -12.08 8.52 -27.57
N ASN A 206 -11.94 9.83 -27.32
CA ASN A 206 -11.60 10.80 -28.36
C ASN A 206 -10.18 10.58 -28.90
N GLU A 207 -9.23 10.21 -28.04
CA GLU A 207 -7.84 9.88 -28.44
C GLU A 207 -7.82 8.64 -29.32
N VAL A 208 -8.51 7.56 -28.89
CA VAL A 208 -8.65 6.32 -29.69
C VAL A 208 -9.23 6.61 -31.06
N TYR A 209 -10.30 7.40 -31.12
CA TYR A 209 -10.95 7.75 -32.39
C TYR A 209 -10.02 8.53 -33.34
N GLN A 210 -9.29 9.52 -32.81
CA GLN A 210 -8.31 10.29 -33.57
C GLN A 210 -7.13 9.44 -34.05
N MET A 211 -6.65 8.52 -33.22
CA MET A 211 -5.60 7.57 -33.59
C MET A 211 -6.04 6.65 -34.74
N ALA A 212 -7.25 6.10 -34.66
CA ALA A 212 -7.82 5.23 -35.68
C ALA A 212 -8.00 5.97 -37.02
N LEU A 213 -8.48 7.23 -37.00
CA LEU A 213 -8.60 8.06 -38.18
C LEU A 213 -7.26 8.36 -38.87
N LYS A 214 -6.20 8.59 -38.07
CA LYS A 214 -4.84 8.81 -38.61
C LYS A 214 -4.26 7.53 -39.21
N ALA A 215 -4.53 6.38 -38.59
CA ALA A 215 -4.05 5.08 -39.11
C ALA A 215 -4.75 4.64 -40.39
N SER A 216 -6.02 4.99 -40.57
CA SER A 216 -6.78 4.66 -41.81
C SER A 216 -6.50 5.58 -43.01
N LYS A 217 -5.70 6.65 -42.81
CA LYS A 217 -5.27 7.57 -43.89
C LYS A 217 -3.86 7.26 -44.43
N LYS A 218 -3.19 6.27 -43.88
CA LYS A 218 -1.94 5.72 -44.37
C LYS A 218 -2.18 4.41 -45.12
#